data_4f8b589d2bac2ba91768acbb48deab08
#
_entry.id   4f8b589d2bac2ba91768acbb48deab08
#
_cell.length_a   1.000
_cell.length_b   1.000
_cell.length_c   1.000
_cell.angle_alpha   90.00
_cell.angle_beta   90.00
_cell.angle_gamma   90.00
#
_symmetry.space_group_name_H-M   'P 1'
#
loop_
_entity.id
_entity.type
_entity.pdbx_description
1 polymer ?
#
loop_
_entity_poly.entity_id
_entity_poly.type
_entity_poly.pdbx_seq_one_letter_code
_entity_poly.pdbx_strand_id
1 'polypeptide(L)'
;MSEKFTNEVQPHSAGEAFSENVTKQEVLRAIDRLTAFALREKLLEPADYDYGRNRLLEQFSFDEPYGADPSSIEASLDPLAEALPEGPQPMLDTLIDYGLQIGMIPENTDTHRDLLDAKLMGLLLARPSEVTREFLEAEQKNGITAATDRFYKWCIDSNYIRMDRVAKNRYWTYDSEFGSIEITINLSKPEKTSEEIAQARLLPPPLYPKCQLCRENVGYAGRINHPARQNLRVIPLELNDEPWLFQYSPYVYYNEHCIVLHRDHVPMKLTKDTLRRLLQFTDRFPHYFLGSNADLPIVGGSILTHDHFQGGKHTFAIEKAPTEAVFAHAQYPSVKLSIVRWPMSVIRLTGSDQAELLEAADEIYETWKTYSDDRVEILASSEQNGAKVRHNTVTPIVRRRDGAYELDLVLRNNRTNEQHPEGIFHPHRDMHHLKKENIGLIEVMGLAILPGRLKDELEQVVRVLSGDQEVLSAAEQNASHGLNQHLPWVHELIAKYGSNLTPEAANEYVQHEVGAKFTEILGHAGVYKTDTSGREAFFRYVNHLNWVKQ
;
A
#
# COMPACT_ATOMS: atom_id res chain seq x y z
N MET A 1 -0.28 57.78 19.13
CA MET A 1 -1.60 57.42 18.65
C MET A 1 -1.47 56.05 18.00
N SER A 2 -1.92 55.03 18.71
CA SER A 2 -1.82 53.62 18.31
C SER A 2 -3.22 53.18 17.90
N GLU A 3 -3.39 52.85 16.65
CA GLU A 3 -4.61 52.16 16.21
C GLU A 3 -4.38 50.66 16.22
N LYS A 4 -5.16 49.96 17.04
CA LYS A 4 -5.28 48.53 17.14
C LYS A 4 -6.17 48.05 16.00
N PHE A 5 -5.64 47.25 15.08
CA PHE A 5 -6.44 46.41 14.21
C PHE A 5 -6.70 45.09 14.93
N THR A 6 -7.90 44.90 15.36
CA THR A 6 -8.44 43.60 15.80
C THR A 6 -9.01 42.89 14.57
N ASN A 7 -8.31 41.90 14.07
CA ASN A 7 -8.88 40.94 13.13
C ASN A 7 -9.55 39.81 13.92
N GLU A 8 -10.86 39.83 13.95
CA GLU A 8 -11.68 38.68 14.37
C GLU A 8 -11.60 37.62 13.27
N VAL A 9 -10.89 36.53 13.57
CA VAL A 9 -10.91 35.29 12.77
C VAL A 9 -12.15 34.52 13.22
N GLN A 10 -13.17 34.45 12.39
CA GLN A 10 -14.31 33.55 12.61
C GLN A 10 -13.86 32.09 12.44
N PRO A 11 -14.19 31.18 13.35
CA PRO A 11 -13.86 29.77 13.20
C PRO A 11 -14.80 29.12 12.17
N HIS A 12 -14.23 28.51 11.15
CA HIS A 12 -14.97 27.62 10.26
C HIS A 12 -15.39 26.38 11.03
N SER A 13 -16.67 26.25 11.24
CA SER A 13 -17.33 25.11 11.87
C SER A 13 -17.42 23.95 10.86
N ALA A 14 -16.56 22.95 11.01
CA ALA A 14 -16.89 21.59 10.65
C ALA A 14 -17.24 20.87 11.96
N GLY A 15 -18.49 21.00 12.40
CA GLY A 15 -18.99 20.36 13.60
C GLY A 15 -19.39 18.92 13.28
N GLU A 16 -18.49 17.96 13.51
CA GLU A 16 -18.94 16.63 13.88
C GLU A 16 -19.41 16.70 15.34
N ALA A 17 -20.62 16.16 15.57
CA ALA A 17 -21.28 16.15 16.85
C ALA A 17 -20.34 15.61 17.94
N PHE A 18 -20.10 16.40 19.00
CA PHE A 18 -19.43 15.95 20.20
C PHE A 18 -20.21 14.74 20.74
N SER A 19 -19.54 13.58 20.84
CA SER A 19 -20.11 12.42 21.51
C SER A 19 -20.53 12.82 22.93
N GLU A 20 -21.68 12.32 23.38
CA GLU A 20 -22.09 12.43 24.78
C GLU A 20 -20.92 12.01 25.68
N ASN A 21 -20.75 12.68 26.84
CA ASN A 21 -19.68 12.36 27.77
C ASN A 21 -19.70 10.88 28.13
N VAL A 22 -18.62 10.15 27.79
CA VAL A 22 -18.49 8.74 28.10
C VAL A 22 -18.40 8.55 29.62
N THR A 23 -19.25 7.71 30.16
CA THR A 23 -19.32 7.44 31.60
C THR A 23 -18.31 6.36 32.01
N LYS A 24 -17.89 6.36 33.29
CA LYS A 24 -17.05 5.30 33.87
C LYS A 24 -17.62 3.89 33.62
N GLN A 25 -18.95 3.74 33.71
CA GLN A 25 -19.63 2.45 33.52
C GLN A 25 -19.51 1.94 32.09
N GLU A 26 -19.62 2.83 31.10
CA GLU A 26 -19.43 2.47 29.68
C GLU A 26 -17.99 2.06 29.40
N VAL A 27 -17.01 2.75 30.00
CA VAL A 27 -15.58 2.39 29.87
C VAL A 27 -15.29 1.01 30.48
N LEU A 28 -15.78 0.75 31.71
CA LEU A 28 -15.60 -0.55 32.37
C LEU A 28 -16.23 -1.69 31.55
N ARG A 29 -17.44 -1.46 30.99
CA ARG A 29 -18.09 -2.41 30.08
C ARG A 29 -17.29 -2.58 28.79
N ALA A 30 -16.72 -1.52 28.21
CA ALA A 30 -15.91 -1.60 27.01
C ALA A 30 -14.61 -2.39 27.27
N ILE A 31 -13.98 -2.27 28.44
CA ILE A 31 -12.81 -3.05 28.85
C ILE A 31 -13.15 -4.55 28.89
N ASP A 32 -14.23 -4.93 29.59
CA ASP A 32 -14.65 -6.34 29.69
C ASP A 32 -14.99 -6.92 28.31
N ARG A 33 -15.74 -6.18 27.49
CA ARG A 33 -16.09 -6.60 26.13
C ARG A 33 -14.86 -6.73 25.22
N LEU A 34 -13.89 -5.80 25.29
CA LEU A 34 -12.67 -5.87 24.49
C LEU A 34 -11.79 -7.06 24.92
N THR A 35 -11.73 -7.36 26.23
CA THR A 35 -11.01 -8.54 26.74
C THR A 35 -11.71 -9.83 26.30
N ALA A 36 -13.05 -9.90 26.35
CA ALA A 36 -13.84 -11.03 25.88
C ALA A 36 -13.71 -11.21 24.34
N PHE A 37 -13.66 -10.10 23.58
CA PHE A 37 -13.39 -10.12 22.14
C PHE A 37 -12.00 -10.75 21.87
N ALA A 38 -10.97 -10.29 22.57
CA ALA A 38 -9.61 -10.81 22.40
C ALA A 38 -9.53 -12.33 22.69
N LEU A 39 -10.29 -12.82 23.70
CA LEU A 39 -10.39 -14.24 24.00
C LEU A 39 -11.11 -15.01 22.90
N ARG A 40 -12.28 -14.52 22.41
CA ARG A 40 -13.05 -15.13 21.33
C ARG A 40 -12.23 -15.30 20.06
N GLU A 41 -11.48 -14.25 19.67
CA GLU A 41 -10.65 -14.25 18.46
C GLU A 41 -9.27 -14.89 18.66
N LYS A 42 -9.02 -15.47 19.85
CA LYS A 42 -7.75 -16.14 20.19
C LYS A 42 -6.52 -15.21 20.07
N LEU A 43 -6.70 -13.94 20.36
CA LEU A 43 -5.61 -12.98 20.55
C LEU A 43 -4.99 -13.11 21.95
N LEU A 44 -5.74 -13.67 22.88
CA LEU A 44 -5.44 -13.86 24.28
C LEU A 44 -5.82 -15.30 24.67
N GLU A 45 -4.95 -15.98 25.42
CA GLU A 45 -5.27 -17.28 25.97
C GLU A 45 -6.19 -17.17 27.20
N PRO A 46 -7.02 -18.19 27.51
CA PRO A 46 -7.90 -18.15 28.69
C PRO A 46 -7.17 -17.87 30.00
N ALA A 47 -5.96 -18.39 30.16
CA ALA A 47 -5.14 -18.16 31.36
C ALA A 47 -4.68 -16.70 31.52
N ASP A 48 -4.68 -15.91 30.44
CA ASP A 48 -4.22 -14.52 30.43
C ASP A 48 -5.39 -13.51 30.53
N TYR A 49 -6.64 -13.99 30.64
CA TYR A 49 -7.83 -13.13 30.65
C TYR A 49 -7.78 -12.04 31.72
N ASP A 50 -7.59 -12.43 33.00
CA ASP A 50 -7.52 -11.48 34.11
C ASP A 50 -6.31 -10.57 34.00
N TYR A 51 -5.17 -11.09 33.55
CA TYR A 51 -3.98 -10.30 33.30
C TYR A 51 -4.25 -9.20 32.26
N GLY A 52 -4.83 -9.53 31.11
CA GLY A 52 -5.15 -8.57 30.06
C GLY A 52 -6.15 -7.51 30.54
N ARG A 53 -7.24 -7.94 31.18
CA ARG A 53 -8.25 -7.05 31.77
C ARG A 53 -7.65 -6.08 32.78
N ASN A 54 -6.83 -6.56 33.72
CA ASN A 54 -6.19 -5.74 34.73
C ASN A 54 -5.22 -4.72 34.11
N ARG A 55 -4.52 -5.08 33.02
CA ARG A 55 -3.68 -4.14 32.27
C ARG A 55 -4.47 -3.02 31.62
N LEU A 56 -5.69 -3.29 31.14
CA LEU A 56 -6.58 -2.26 30.60
C LEU A 56 -7.13 -1.38 31.74
N LEU A 57 -7.56 -1.95 32.87
CA LEU A 57 -8.01 -1.19 34.04
C LEU A 57 -6.92 -0.21 34.53
N GLU A 58 -5.68 -0.68 34.62
CA GLU A 58 -4.52 0.14 35.00
C GLU A 58 -4.36 1.38 34.08
N GLN A 59 -4.60 1.25 32.77
CA GLN A 59 -4.47 2.38 31.83
C GLN A 59 -5.41 3.54 32.16
N PHE A 60 -6.59 3.24 32.73
CA PHE A 60 -7.61 4.22 33.08
C PHE A 60 -7.68 4.51 34.59
N SER A 61 -6.73 3.96 35.37
CA SER A 61 -6.68 4.11 36.83
C SER A 61 -7.97 3.65 37.53
N PHE A 62 -8.50 2.50 37.09
CA PHE A 62 -9.65 1.84 37.71
C PHE A 62 -9.20 0.69 38.58
N ASP A 63 -9.77 0.58 39.79
CA ASP A 63 -9.44 -0.45 40.78
C ASP A 63 -10.30 -1.71 40.65
N GLU A 64 -11.48 -1.61 40.00
CA GLU A 64 -12.46 -2.70 39.92
C GLU A 64 -13.05 -2.81 38.49
N PRO A 65 -13.31 -4.04 37.99
CA PRO A 65 -13.97 -4.27 36.71
C PRO A 65 -15.47 -3.99 36.77
N TYR A 66 -16.13 -4.02 35.61
CA TYR A 66 -17.58 -3.91 35.51
C TYR A 66 -18.24 -5.12 36.16
N GLY A 67 -19.18 -4.88 37.10
CA GLY A 67 -19.96 -5.95 37.74
C GLY A 67 -19.10 -6.94 38.52
N ALA A 68 -18.34 -6.47 39.51
CA ALA A 68 -17.39 -7.24 40.29
C ALA A 68 -18.02 -8.37 41.14
N ASP A 69 -18.55 -9.42 40.50
CA ASP A 69 -18.83 -10.70 41.16
C ASP A 69 -17.84 -11.77 40.62
N PRO A 70 -16.86 -12.17 41.43
CA PRO A 70 -15.83 -13.13 41.00
C PRO A 70 -16.35 -14.53 40.63
N SER A 71 -17.57 -14.86 41.04
CA SER A 71 -18.15 -16.20 40.81
C SER A 71 -18.70 -16.45 39.42
N SER A 72 -18.65 -15.45 38.51
CA SER A 72 -19.38 -15.47 37.25
C SER A 72 -18.52 -15.39 35.98
N ILE A 73 -17.19 -15.56 36.04
CA ILE A 73 -16.32 -15.35 34.86
C ILE A 73 -16.68 -16.31 33.71
N GLU A 74 -16.92 -17.59 33.98
CA GLU A 74 -17.36 -18.54 32.95
C GLU A 74 -18.83 -18.31 32.54
N ALA A 75 -19.71 -17.91 33.48
CA ALA A 75 -21.11 -17.63 33.21
C ALA A 75 -21.37 -16.26 32.57
N SER A 76 -20.44 -15.29 32.72
CA SER A 76 -20.55 -13.95 32.09
C SER A 76 -19.91 -13.87 30.71
N LEU A 77 -19.05 -14.84 30.32
CA LEU A 77 -18.44 -14.84 29.00
C LEU A 77 -19.42 -15.26 27.89
N ASP A 78 -20.31 -16.21 28.13
CA ASP A 78 -21.26 -16.68 27.12
C ASP A 78 -22.27 -15.60 26.66
N PRO A 79 -22.96 -14.84 27.55
CA PRO A 79 -23.85 -13.77 27.13
C PRO A 79 -23.13 -12.55 26.56
N LEU A 80 -21.88 -12.28 27.00
CA LEU A 80 -21.05 -11.20 26.44
C LEU A 80 -20.49 -11.59 25.07
N ALA A 81 -20.14 -12.85 24.86
CA ALA A 81 -19.59 -13.34 23.60
C ALA A 81 -20.61 -13.31 22.46
N GLU A 82 -21.88 -13.68 22.72
CA GLU A 82 -22.96 -13.64 21.72
C GLU A 82 -23.32 -12.21 21.26
N ALA A 83 -23.09 -11.20 22.11
CA ALA A 83 -23.39 -9.80 21.83
C ALA A 83 -22.15 -8.96 21.38
N LEU A 84 -20.99 -9.61 21.18
CA LEU A 84 -19.78 -8.90 20.76
C LEU A 84 -19.84 -8.52 19.28
N PRO A 85 -19.35 -7.33 18.91
CA PRO A 85 -19.23 -6.92 17.51
C PRO A 85 -18.22 -7.78 16.74
N GLU A 86 -18.28 -7.70 15.41
CA GLU A 86 -17.34 -8.43 14.54
C GLU A 86 -15.89 -7.95 14.70
N GLY A 87 -15.68 -6.66 15.00
CA GLY A 87 -14.36 -6.06 15.20
C GLY A 87 -14.22 -5.33 16.53
N PRO A 88 -12.99 -4.97 16.94
CA PRO A 88 -12.72 -4.32 18.22
C PRO A 88 -13.09 -2.83 18.24
N GLN A 89 -13.35 -2.21 17.07
CA GLN A 89 -13.49 -0.77 16.91
C GLN A 89 -14.50 -0.12 17.83
N PRO A 90 -15.75 -0.64 18.00
CA PRO A 90 -16.73 0.03 18.88
C PRO A 90 -16.30 0.14 20.34
N MET A 91 -15.57 -0.87 20.85
CA MET A 91 -15.03 -0.82 22.20
C MET A 91 -13.84 0.14 22.30
N LEU A 92 -12.96 0.12 21.28
CA LEU A 92 -11.81 1.03 21.22
C LEU A 92 -12.25 2.48 21.11
N ASP A 93 -13.26 2.80 20.30
CA ASP A 93 -13.79 4.17 20.18
C ASP A 93 -14.27 4.70 21.55
N THR A 94 -15.03 3.91 22.31
CA THR A 94 -15.45 4.27 23.67
C THR A 94 -14.26 4.55 24.58
N LEU A 95 -13.24 3.69 24.55
CA LEU A 95 -12.04 3.84 25.38
C LEU A 95 -11.18 5.04 24.98
N ILE A 96 -11.08 5.31 23.68
CA ILE A 96 -10.32 6.43 23.12
C ILE A 96 -11.02 7.76 23.41
N ASP A 97 -12.33 7.82 23.24
CA ASP A 97 -13.14 9.03 23.55
C ASP A 97 -13.06 9.38 25.03
N TYR A 98 -13.12 8.39 25.91
CA TYR A 98 -12.89 8.61 27.33
C TYR A 98 -11.44 9.05 27.61
N GLY A 99 -10.45 8.45 26.92
CA GLY A 99 -9.05 8.86 27.00
C GLY A 99 -8.84 10.35 26.62
N LEU A 100 -9.56 10.82 25.61
CA LEU A 100 -9.59 12.24 25.24
C LEU A 100 -10.24 13.08 26.35
N GLN A 101 -11.39 12.64 26.89
CA GLN A 101 -12.13 13.33 27.95
C GLN A 101 -11.30 13.52 29.22
N ILE A 102 -10.47 12.54 29.62
CA ILE A 102 -9.62 12.63 30.81
C ILE A 102 -8.20 13.15 30.55
N GLY A 103 -7.91 13.59 29.33
CA GLY A 103 -6.63 14.20 28.96
C GLY A 103 -5.47 13.20 28.72
N MET A 104 -5.75 11.90 28.53
CA MET A 104 -4.73 10.93 28.07
C MET A 104 -4.30 11.21 26.64
N ILE A 105 -5.18 11.74 25.82
CA ILE A 105 -4.94 12.20 24.46
C ILE A 105 -4.94 13.72 24.50
N PRO A 106 -3.85 14.41 24.09
CA PRO A 106 -3.76 15.86 24.18
C PRO A 106 -4.62 16.59 23.14
N GLU A 107 -4.85 15.96 21.97
CA GLU A 107 -5.58 16.54 20.83
C GLU A 107 -6.39 15.44 20.13
N ASN A 108 -7.60 15.77 19.68
CA ASN A 108 -8.46 14.84 18.93
C ASN A 108 -8.03 14.75 17.46
N THR A 109 -6.88 14.17 17.20
CA THR A 109 -6.37 13.89 15.85
C THR A 109 -6.27 12.39 15.62
N ASP A 110 -6.35 11.97 14.37
CA ASP A 110 -6.18 10.55 13.99
C ASP A 110 -4.85 9.98 14.51
N THR A 111 -3.79 10.77 14.46
CA THR A 111 -2.46 10.34 14.97
C THR A 111 -2.51 10.03 16.46
N HIS A 112 -3.10 10.90 17.28
CA HIS A 112 -3.17 10.69 18.74
C HIS A 112 -4.11 9.53 19.09
N ARG A 113 -5.26 9.42 18.41
CA ARG A 113 -6.19 8.29 18.56
C ARG A 113 -5.50 6.97 18.23
N ASP A 114 -4.73 6.93 17.16
CA ASP A 114 -3.97 5.74 16.72
C ASP A 114 -2.91 5.30 17.72
N LEU A 115 -2.27 6.24 18.40
CA LEU A 115 -1.29 5.92 19.44
C LEU A 115 -1.95 5.20 20.63
N LEU A 116 -3.12 5.65 21.08
CA LEU A 116 -3.85 5.01 22.18
C LEU A 116 -4.45 3.67 21.74
N ASP A 117 -5.07 3.61 20.56
CA ASP A 117 -5.63 2.40 19.96
C ASP A 117 -4.61 1.24 19.96
N ALA A 118 -3.46 1.46 19.31
CA ALA A 118 -2.42 0.43 19.23
C ALA A 118 -1.87 0.03 20.61
N LYS A 119 -1.86 0.98 21.57
CA LYS A 119 -1.46 0.71 22.96
C LYS A 119 -2.46 -0.21 23.66
N LEU A 120 -3.75 0.09 23.57
CA LEU A 120 -4.81 -0.69 24.22
C LEU A 120 -4.84 -2.12 23.65
N MET A 121 -4.86 -2.26 22.32
CA MET A 121 -4.78 -3.58 21.69
C MET A 121 -3.50 -4.32 22.09
N GLY A 122 -2.36 -3.65 22.08
CA GLY A 122 -1.06 -4.24 22.40
C GLY A 122 -0.99 -4.88 23.81
N LEU A 123 -1.84 -4.45 24.75
CA LEU A 123 -1.93 -5.02 26.08
C LEU A 123 -2.59 -6.40 26.14
N LEU A 124 -3.39 -6.73 25.11
CA LEU A 124 -4.15 -7.98 25.03
C LEU A 124 -3.50 -9.02 24.11
N LEU A 125 -2.44 -8.65 23.39
CA LEU A 125 -1.90 -9.52 22.34
C LEU A 125 -0.79 -10.43 22.82
N ALA A 126 -0.80 -11.65 22.32
CA ALA A 126 0.28 -12.62 22.46
C ALA A 126 1.64 -12.03 22.04
N ARG A 127 2.72 -12.50 22.66
CA ARG A 127 4.08 -12.07 22.36
C ARG A 127 4.51 -12.49 20.95
N PRO A 128 5.46 -11.78 20.30
CA PRO A 128 5.96 -12.13 18.97
C PRO A 128 6.39 -13.60 18.83
N SER A 129 7.04 -14.16 19.86
CA SER A 129 7.48 -15.56 19.87
C SER A 129 6.32 -16.57 19.88
N GLU A 130 5.21 -16.22 20.53
CA GLU A 130 3.99 -17.06 20.59
C GLU A 130 3.30 -17.05 19.24
N VAL A 131 3.08 -15.88 18.64
CA VAL A 131 2.49 -15.74 17.31
C VAL A 131 3.34 -16.46 16.25
N THR A 132 4.68 -16.35 16.32
CA THR A 132 5.59 -17.09 15.43
C THR A 132 5.44 -18.60 15.60
N ARG A 133 5.38 -19.10 16.83
CA ARG A 133 5.19 -20.53 17.12
C ARG A 133 3.87 -21.03 16.55
N GLU A 134 2.77 -20.31 16.78
CA GLU A 134 1.46 -20.66 16.26
C GLU A 134 1.41 -20.68 14.73
N PHE A 135 2.08 -19.73 14.07
CA PHE A 135 2.20 -19.72 12.61
C PHE A 135 2.90 -20.98 12.10
N LEU A 136 4.05 -21.34 12.70
CA LEU A 136 4.82 -22.52 12.29
C LEU A 136 4.08 -23.84 12.58
N GLU A 137 3.37 -23.93 13.71
CA GLU A 137 2.53 -25.07 14.03
C GLU A 137 1.35 -25.21 13.03
N ALA A 138 0.72 -24.10 12.66
CA ALA A 138 -0.34 -24.08 11.65
C ALA A 138 0.18 -24.50 10.26
N GLU A 139 1.37 -24.00 9.86
CA GLU A 139 2.04 -24.40 8.63
C GLU A 139 2.33 -25.90 8.62
N GLN A 140 2.91 -26.42 9.68
CA GLN A 140 3.26 -27.84 9.80
C GLN A 140 2.02 -28.75 9.77
N LYS A 141 0.93 -28.34 10.43
CA LYS A 141 -0.29 -29.15 10.59
C LYS A 141 -1.24 -29.06 9.41
N ASN A 142 -1.41 -27.89 8.84
CA ASN A 142 -2.47 -27.57 7.87
C ASN A 142 -1.94 -26.97 6.55
N GLY A 143 -0.62 -26.79 6.42
CA GLY A 143 0.01 -26.17 5.27
C GLY A 143 0.10 -24.65 5.33
N ILE A 144 0.93 -24.08 4.46
CA ILE A 144 1.28 -22.65 4.47
C ILE A 144 0.06 -21.73 4.23
N THR A 145 -0.88 -22.13 3.37
CA THR A 145 -2.10 -21.33 3.11
C THR A 145 -2.92 -21.14 4.38
N ALA A 146 -3.13 -22.21 5.17
CA ALA A 146 -3.86 -22.11 6.42
C ALA A 146 -3.12 -21.25 7.48
N ALA A 147 -1.78 -21.27 7.46
CA ALA A 147 -0.96 -20.42 8.34
C ALA A 147 -1.07 -18.94 7.98
N THR A 148 -1.02 -18.62 6.68
CA THR A 148 -1.19 -17.24 6.20
C THR A 148 -2.60 -16.72 6.43
N ASP A 149 -3.65 -17.49 6.12
CA ASP A 149 -5.05 -17.12 6.35
C ASP A 149 -5.30 -16.81 7.84
N ARG A 150 -4.78 -17.68 8.76
CA ARG A 150 -4.89 -17.47 10.20
C ARG A 150 -4.14 -16.21 10.65
N PHE A 151 -2.93 -16.00 10.18
CA PHE A 151 -2.12 -14.83 10.55
C PHE A 151 -2.70 -13.52 9.98
N TYR A 152 -3.29 -13.56 8.78
CA TYR A 152 -4.00 -12.41 8.21
C TYR A 152 -5.22 -12.03 9.06
N LYS A 153 -6.03 -13.04 9.43
CA LYS A 153 -7.15 -12.83 10.35
C LYS A 153 -6.68 -12.25 11.68
N TRP A 154 -5.60 -12.78 12.24
CA TRP A 154 -4.99 -12.25 13.47
C TRP A 154 -4.63 -10.76 13.35
N CYS A 155 -4.07 -10.34 12.20
CA CYS A 155 -3.74 -8.94 11.94
C CYS A 155 -4.99 -8.04 11.86
N ILE A 156 -6.12 -8.56 11.38
CA ILE A 156 -7.42 -7.88 11.39
C ILE A 156 -7.95 -7.77 12.82
N ASP A 157 -8.04 -8.89 13.52
CA ASP A 157 -8.64 -8.96 14.87
C ASP A 157 -7.83 -8.13 15.89
N SER A 158 -6.51 -8.05 15.72
CA SER A 158 -5.62 -7.22 16.54
C SER A 158 -5.70 -5.71 16.22
N ASN A 159 -6.60 -5.30 15.34
CA ASN A 159 -6.73 -3.93 14.82
C ASN A 159 -5.43 -3.36 14.25
N TYR A 160 -4.49 -4.22 13.86
CA TYR A 160 -3.32 -3.80 13.08
C TYR A 160 -3.74 -3.44 11.66
N ILE A 161 -4.63 -4.24 11.08
CA ILE A 161 -5.37 -3.92 9.84
C ILE A 161 -6.73 -3.37 10.26
N ARG A 162 -6.96 -2.09 10.00
CA ARG A 162 -8.18 -1.38 10.42
C ARG A 162 -9.25 -1.51 9.35
N MET A 163 -10.10 -2.54 9.47
CA MET A 163 -11.13 -2.83 8.47
C MET A 163 -12.19 -1.73 8.37
N ASP A 164 -12.48 -0.99 9.45
CA ASP A 164 -13.34 0.18 9.45
C ASP A 164 -12.85 1.30 8.51
N ARG A 165 -11.52 1.47 8.39
CA ARG A 165 -10.89 2.39 7.44
C ARG A 165 -10.80 1.81 6.04
N VAL A 166 -10.45 0.53 5.94
CA VAL A 166 -10.40 -0.17 4.65
C VAL A 166 -11.76 -0.15 3.94
N ALA A 167 -12.85 -0.29 4.69
CA ALA A 167 -14.22 -0.24 4.17
C ALA A 167 -14.59 1.14 3.57
N LYS A 168 -13.86 2.21 3.90
CA LYS A 168 -14.07 3.55 3.33
C LYS A 168 -13.40 3.74 1.97
N ASN A 169 -12.47 2.85 1.59
CA ASN A 169 -11.78 2.93 0.29
C ASN A 169 -12.80 2.88 -0.83
N ARG A 170 -12.58 3.68 -1.88
CA ARG A 170 -13.34 3.59 -3.11
C ARG A 170 -12.60 2.68 -4.07
N TYR A 171 -13.33 1.79 -4.74
CA TYR A 171 -12.77 0.85 -5.69
C TYR A 171 -13.71 0.70 -6.89
N TRP A 172 -13.12 0.70 -8.09
CA TRP A 172 -13.81 0.36 -9.34
C TRP A 172 -12.82 -0.20 -10.37
N THR A 173 -13.32 -0.72 -11.47
CA THR A 173 -12.52 -1.21 -12.59
C THR A 173 -12.79 -0.40 -13.85
N TYR A 174 -11.79 -0.34 -14.70
CA TYR A 174 -11.85 0.25 -16.04
C TYR A 174 -11.37 -0.77 -17.06
N ASP A 175 -12.21 -1.10 -18.05
CA ASP A 175 -11.87 -2.02 -19.12
C ASP A 175 -11.10 -1.28 -20.22
N SER A 176 -9.80 -1.55 -20.30
CA SER A 176 -8.88 -1.01 -21.29
C SER A 176 -8.57 -2.04 -22.37
N GLU A 177 -7.91 -1.62 -23.46
CA GLU A 177 -7.39 -2.54 -24.48
C GLU A 177 -6.33 -3.54 -23.92
N PHE A 178 -5.78 -3.29 -22.74
CA PHE A 178 -4.79 -4.12 -22.06
C PHE A 178 -5.39 -5.07 -21.03
N GLY A 179 -6.68 -4.95 -20.74
CA GLY A 179 -7.42 -5.67 -19.73
C GLY A 179 -8.09 -4.74 -18.72
N SER A 180 -8.71 -5.32 -17.71
CA SER A 180 -9.45 -4.59 -16.67
C SER A 180 -8.49 -4.01 -15.64
N ILE A 181 -8.26 -2.69 -15.70
CA ILE A 181 -7.44 -1.92 -14.77
C ILE A 181 -8.24 -1.66 -13.50
N GLU A 182 -7.62 -1.86 -12.36
CA GLU A 182 -8.22 -1.61 -11.05
C GLU A 182 -7.84 -0.22 -10.54
N ILE A 183 -8.80 0.51 -9.98
CA ILE A 183 -8.56 1.83 -9.40
C ILE A 183 -9.06 1.86 -7.96
N THR A 184 -8.22 2.33 -7.05
CA THR A 184 -8.59 2.57 -5.66
C THR A 184 -8.20 3.97 -5.21
N ILE A 185 -9.13 4.65 -4.51
CA ILE A 185 -8.80 5.82 -3.69
C ILE A 185 -8.63 5.28 -2.28
N ASN A 186 -7.39 5.28 -1.80
CA ASN A 186 -7.07 4.68 -0.51
C ASN A 186 -7.28 5.68 0.62
N LEU A 187 -8.27 5.41 1.47
CA LEU A 187 -8.62 6.19 2.66
C LEU A 187 -8.17 5.50 3.97
N SER A 188 -7.62 4.29 3.87
CA SER A 188 -7.13 3.55 5.05
C SER A 188 -5.83 4.13 5.63
N LYS A 189 -5.08 4.90 4.83
CA LYS A 189 -3.93 5.68 5.29
C LYS A 189 -4.38 7.11 5.60
N PRO A 190 -4.48 7.52 6.87
CA PRO A 190 -4.89 8.88 7.22
C PRO A 190 -3.95 9.90 6.58
N GLU A 191 -4.51 10.91 5.94
CA GLU A 191 -3.77 12.08 5.50
C GLU A 191 -3.55 12.99 6.70
N LYS A 192 -2.30 13.41 6.90
CA LYS A 192 -1.96 14.34 7.99
C LYS A 192 -2.46 15.73 7.64
N THR A 193 -3.04 16.42 8.61
CA THR A 193 -3.37 17.84 8.46
C THR A 193 -2.11 18.70 8.28
N SER A 194 -2.28 19.93 7.78
CA SER A 194 -1.16 20.87 7.66
C SER A 194 -0.49 21.15 9.00
N GLU A 195 -1.25 21.18 10.08
CA GLU A 195 -0.78 21.38 11.44
C GLU A 195 0.03 20.17 11.93
N GLU A 196 -0.45 18.94 11.72
CA GLU A 196 0.29 17.71 12.05
C GLU A 196 1.59 17.59 11.25
N ILE A 197 1.59 18.01 9.98
CA ILE A 197 2.80 18.05 9.14
C ILE A 197 3.79 19.08 9.70
N ALA A 198 3.31 20.27 10.09
CA ALA A 198 4.14 21.32 10.69
C ALA A 198 4.74 20.86 12.02
N GLN A 199 3.95 20.28 12.92
CA GLN A 199 4.43 19.71 14.18
C GLN A 199 5.46 18.59 13.96
N ALA A 200 5.19 17.67 13.02
CA ALA A 200 6.09 16.58 12.70
C ALA A 200 7.45 17.07 12.17
N ARG A 201 7.49 18.20 11.44
CA ARG A 201 8.72 18.80 10.92
C ARG A 201 9.59 19.45 12.01
N LEU A 202 9.00 19.88 13.11
CA LEU A 202 9.73 20.44 14.25
C LEU A 202 10.47 19.37 15.07
N LEU A 203 10.09 18.10 14.92
CA LEU A 203 10.71 16.99 15.63
C LEU A 203 11.98 16.52 14.90
N PRO A 204 13.04 16.14 15.62
CA PRO A 204 14.21 15.53 15.01
C PRO A 204 13.83 14.25 14.26
N PRO A 205 14.55 13.91 13.17
CA PRO A 205 14.32 12.67 12.47
C PRO A 205 14.45 11.47 13.42
N PRO A 206 13.63 10.42 13.24
CA PRO A 206 13.68 9.26 14.12
C PRO A 206 15.00 8.53 13.98
N LEU A 207 15.67 8.32 15.11
CA LEU A 207 16.86 7.46 15.18
C LEU A 207 16.50 6.00 15.52
N TYR A 208 15.31 5.79 16.10
CA TYR A 208 14.78 4.49 16.48
C TYR A 208 13.24 4.50 16.49
N PRO A 209 12.60 3.62 15.72
CA PRO A 209 13.15 2.85 14.58
C PRO A 209 13.67 3.78 13.48
N LYS A 210 14.65 3.32 12.67
CA LYS A 210 15.21 4.13 11.58
C LYS A 210 14.22 4.40 10.43
N CYS A 211 13.33 3.44 10.16
CA CYS A 211 12.25 3.59 9.18
C CYS A 211 11.04 2.71 9.55
N GLN A 212 9.94 2.84 8.81
CA GLN A 212 8.70 2.09 9.07
C GLN A 212 8.81 0.58 8.83
N LEU A 213 9.85 0.11 8.14
CA LEU A 213 10.09 -1.31 7.87
C LEU A 213 11.09 -1.97 8.85
N CYS A 214 11.71 -1.20 9.73
CA CYS A 214 12.66 -1.78 10.70
C CYS A 214 11.97 -2.75 11.67
N ARG A 215 12.62 -3.88 11.98
CA ARG A 215 12.14 -4.86 12.95
C ARG A 215 11.84 -4.27 14.34
N GLU A 216 12.51 -3.18 14.67
CA GLU A 216 12.34 -2.42 15.91
C GLU A 216 10.95 -1.77 16.02
N ASN A 217 10.15 -1.77 14.96
CA ASN A 217 8.74 -1.37 15.00
C ASN A 217 7.86 -2.33 15.79
N VAL A 218 8.22 -3.61 15.90
CA VAL A 218 7.43 -4.61 16.64
C VAL A 218 7.32 -4.19 18.11
N GLY A 219 6.08 -3.86 18.56
CA GLY A 219 5.82 -3.38 19.90
C GLY A 219 6.15 -1.90 20.14
N TYR A 220 6.55 -1.14 19.12
CA TYR A 220 6.91 0.28 19.25
C TYR A 220 5.70 1.15 19.55
N ALA A 221 5.81 2.01 20.57
CA ALA A 221 4.68 2.85 21.02
C ALA A 221 4.24 3.91 20.01
N GLY A 222 5.10 4.27 19.08
CA GLY A 222 4.82 5.35 18.15
C GLY A 222 5.04 6.74 18.74
N ARG A 223 4.83 7.74 17.91
CA ARG A 223 4.88 9.18 18.23
C ARG A 223 4.28 9.97 17.06
N ILE A 224 4.10 11.28 17.18
CA ILE A 224 3.46 12.13 16.16
C ILE A 224 4.06 11.97 14.76
N ASN A 225 5.38 11.77 14.63
CA ASN A 225 6.05 11.59 13.34
C ASN A 225 6.42 10.13 13.01
N HIS A 226 5.97 9.15 13.80
CA HIS A 226 6.19 7.73 13.54
C HIS A 226 5.01 6.88 14.07
N PRO A 227 4.40 6.00 13.27
CA PRO A 227 3.19 5.28 13.68
C PRO A 227 3.42 4.34 14.86
N ALA A 228 2.38 4.17 15.69
CA ALA A 228 2.33 3.13 16.70
C ALA A 228 2.29 1.73 16.07
N ARG A 229 2.96 0.76 16.69
CA ARG A 229 3.09 -0.61 16.21
C ARG A 229 3.07 -1.64 17.34
N GLN A 230 2.41 -1.34 18.47
CA GLN A 230 2.30 -2.29 19.59
C GLN A 230 1.53 -3.56 19.20
N ASN A 231 0.64 -3.45 18.22
CA ASN A 231 -0.13 -4.54 17.62
C ASN A 231 0.51 -5.15 16.36
N LEU A 232 1.70 -4.72 15.93
CA LEU A 232 2.44 -5.36 14.84
C LEU A 232 3.12 -6.66 15.32
N ARG A 233 2.97 -7.72 14.52
CA ARG A 233 3.76 -8.96 14.60
C ARG A 233 4.37 -9.28 13.24
N VAL A 234 5.51 -9.95 13.26
CA VAL A 234 6.24 -10.37 12.06
C VAL A 234 6.63 -11.84 12.18
N ILE A 235 6.68 -12.53 11.07
CA ILE A 235 7.08 -13.94 10.99
C ILE A 235 8.49 -14.02 10.42
N PRO A 236 9.45 -14.65 11.09
CA PRO A 236 10.79 -14.85 10.57
C PRO A 236 10.79 -15.74 9.33
N LEU A 237 11.55 -15.33 8.32
CA LEU A 237 11.82 -16.09 7.10
C LEU A 237 13.33 -16.22 6.89
N GLU A 238 13.73 -17.22 6.10
CA GLU A 238 15.07 -17.35 5.54
C GLU A 238 14.96 -17.36 4.01
N LEU A 239 15.66 -16.44 3.34
CA LEU A 239 15.72 -16.35 1.88
C LEU A 239 17.19 -16.18 1.48
N ASN A 240 17.70 -17.10 0.65
CA ASN A 240 19.10 -17.11 0.21
C ASN A 240 20.09 -17.09 1.38
N ASP A 241 19.83 -17.93 2.41
CA ASP A 241 20.62 -18.07 3.64
C ASP A 241 20.76 -16.78 4.47
N GLU A 242 19.85 -15.81 4.26
CA GLU A 242 19.78 -14.55 4.97
C GLU A 242 18.48 -14.42 5.76
N PRO A 243 18.50 -13.71 6.89
CA PRO A 243 17.31 -13.53 7.73
C PRO A 243 16.42 -12.42 7.17
N TRP A 244 15.16 -12.78 6.87
CA TRP A 244 14.09 -11.92 6.44
C TRP A 244 12.91 -11.97 7.39
N LEU A 245 11.97 -11.07 7.23
CA LEU A 245 10.74 -10.98 8.02
C LEU A 245 9.55 -10.82 7.08
N PHE A 246 8.45 -11.48 7.42
CA PHE A 246 7.18 -11.38 6.74
C PHE A 246 6.17 -10.66 7.63
N GLN A 247 5.43 -9.70 7.08
CA GLN A 247 4.32 -9.01 7.73
C GLN A 247 3.24 -8.65 6.72
N TYR A 248 2.01 -8.46 7.17
CA TYR A 248 0.99 -7.82 6.34
C TYR A 248 1.10 -6.30 6.38
N SER A 249 0.63 -5.65 5.32
CA SER A 249 0.50 -4.20 5.27
C SER A 249 -0.81 -3.77 5.96
N PRO A 250 -0.79 -2.73 6.81
CA PRO A 250 -2.03 -2.25 7.43
C PRO A 250 -2.94 -1.49 6.45
N TYR A 251 -2.46 -1.18 5.24
CA TYR A 251 -3.19 -0.34 4.29
C TYR A 251 -4.05 -1.12 3.29
N VAL A 252 -3.90 -2.44 3.19
CA VAL A 252 -4.71 -3.36 2.38
C VAL A 252 -5.07 -2.79 1.00
N TYR A 253 -4.05 -2.57 0.16
CA TYR A 253 -4.29 -2.13 -1.22
C TYR A 253 -4.99 -3.21 -2.06
N TYR A 254 -4.77 -4.48 -1.70
CA TYR A 254 -5.38 -5.68 -2.24
C TYR A 254 -5.35 -6.79 -1.19
N ASN A 255 -6.03 -7.91 -1.48
CA ASN A 255 -6.17 -9.00 -0.52
C ASN A 255 -4.82 -9.57 -0.07
N GLU A 256 -4.66 -9.71 1.25
CA GLU A 256 -3.46 -10.24 1.90
C GLU A 256 -2.16 -9.52 1.46
N HIS A 257 -2.24 -8.19 1.21
CA HIS A 257 -1.07 -7.39 0.90
C HIS A 257 0.00 -7.55 1.98
N CYS A 258 1.14 -8.13 1.61
CA CYS A 258 2.24 -8.41 2.53
C CYS A 258 3.53 -7.69 2.12
N ILE A 259 4.43 -7.55 3.08
CA ILE A 259 5.77 -7.01 2.92
C ILE A 259 6.75 -8.05 3.45
N VAL A 260 7.72 -8.41 2.65
CA VAL A 260 8.88 -9.24 3.02
C VAL A 260 10.08 -8.31 3.07
N LEU A 261 10.66 -8.16 4.26
CA LEU A 261 11.70 -7.15 4.50
C LEU A 261 12.97 -7.80 5.06
N HIS A 262 14.11 -7.25 4.69
CA HIS A 262 15.38 -7.69 5.27
C HIS A 262 15.40 -7.38 6.77
N ARG A 263 15.88 -8.31 7.61
CA ARG A 263 15.89 -8.14 9.07
C ARG A 263 16.67 -6.89 9.52
N ASP A 264 17.76 -6.60 8.82
CA ASP A 264 18.62 -5.47 9.12
C ASP A 264 18.36 -4.32 8.14
N HIS A 265 18.52 -3.08 8.59
CA HIS A 265 18.28 -1.88 7.78
C HIS A 265 19.41 -1.70 6.76
N VAL A 266 19.25 -2.34 5.61
CA VAL A 266 20.18 -2.27 4.46
C VAL A 266 19.46 -1.69 3.24
N PRO A 267 20.13 -0.88 2.40
CA PRO A 267 19.49 -0.27 1.23
C PRO A 267 19.11 -1.30 0.18
N MET A 268 18.04 -1.02 -0.55
CA MET A 268 17.61 -1.82 -1.70
C MET A 268 18.69 -1.87 -2.78
N LYS A 269 18.90 -3.04 -3.34
CA LYS A 269 19.77 -3.26 -4.48
C LYS A 269 19.27 -4.46 -5.28
N LEU A 270 18.90 -4.23 -6.53
CA LEU A 270 18.54 -5.31 -7.43
C LEU A 270 19.78 -6.06 -7.95
N THR A 271 19.79 -7.36 -7.75
CA THR A 271 20.85 -8.28 -8.14
C THR A 271 20.23 -9.64 -8.48
N LYS A 272 21.05 -10.58 -8.98
CA LYS A 272 20.66 -11.98 -9.15
C LYS A 272 20.09 -12.59 -7.86
N ASP A 273 20.66 -12.23 -6.70
CA ASP A 273 20.17 -12.71 -5.41
C ASP A 273 18.76 -12.18 -5.09
N THR A 274 18.42 -10.98 -5.54
CA THR A 274 17.04 -10.48 -5.47
C THR A 274 16.09 -11.42 -6.22
N LEU A 275 16.40 -11.75 -7.47
CA LEU A 275 15.59 -12.67 -8.29
C LEU A 275 15.48 -14.05 -7.63
N ARG A 276 16.58 -14.57 -7.08
CA ARG A 276 16.61 -15.84 -6.35
C ARG A 276 15.69 -15.80 -5.12
N ARG A 277 15.72 -14.73 -4.33
CA ARG A 277 14.84 -14.58 -3.14
C ARG A 277 13.36 -14.56 -3.51
N LEU A 278 13.00 -13.86 -4.61
CA LEU A 278 11.63 -13.85 -5.11
C LEU A 278 11.15 -15.25 -5.51
N LEU A 279 11.99 -16.02 -6.21
CA LEU A 279 11.69 -17.40 -6.59
C LEU A 279 11.54 -18.31 -5.37
N GLN A 280 12.49 -18.27 -4.43
CA GLN A 280 12.44 -19.07 -3.20
C GLN A 280 11.21 -18.76 -2.35
N PHE A 281 10.79 -17.50 -2.28
CA PHE A 281 9.57 -17.13 -1.56
C PHE A 281 8.36 -17.83 -2.17
N THR A 282 8.24 -17.84 -3.49
CA THR A 282 7.09 -18.47 -4.17
C THR A 282 7.11 -20.01 -4.11
N ASP A 283 8.23 -20.64 -3.74
CA ASP A 283 8.26 -22.07 -3.41
C ASP A 283 7.56 -22.35 -2.09
N ARG A 284 7.81 -21.53 -1.06
CA ARG A 284 7.17 -21.68 0.24
C ARG A 284 5.73 -21.16 0.24
N PHE A 285 5.46 -20.06 -0.49
CA PHE A 285 4.16 -19.39 -0.58
C PHE A 285 3.60 -19.44 -2.01
N PRO A 286 3.28 -20.63 -2.55
CA PRO A 286 2.89 -20.77 -3.97
C PRO A 286 1.55 -20.11 -4.33
N HIS A 287 0.76 -19.73 -3.33
CA HIS A 287 -0.51 -19.02 -3.48
C HIS A 287 -0.34 -17.48 -3.50
N TYR A 288 0.89 -16.98 -3.33
CA TYR A 288 1.25 -15.57 -3.38
C TYR A 288 2.11 -15.26 -4.61
N PHE A 289 2.01 -14.01 -5.07
CA PHE A 289 3.09 -13.39 -5.83
C PHE A 289 4.05 -12.67 -4.88
N LEU A 290 5.26 -12.39 -5.35
CA LEU A 290 6.21 -11.49 -4.70
C LEU A 290 6.95 -10.68 -5.77
N GLY A 291 7.13 -9.38 -5.53
CA GLY A 291 7.87 -8.50 -6.44
C GLY A 291 8.68 -7.46 -5.69
N SER A 292 9.66 -6.88 -6.38
CA SER A 292 10.49 -5.79 -5.89
C SER A 292 10.18 -4.50 -6.62
N ASN A 293 10.15 -3.38 -5.91
CA ASN A 293 10.26 -2.09 -6.56
C ASN A 293 11.62 -1.96 -7.27
N ALA A 294 11.70 -1.08 -8.25
CA ALA A 294 12.97 -0.69 -8.84
C ALA A 294 13.86 0.00 -7.79
N ASP A 295 15.18 -0.20 -7.89
CA ASP A 295 16.18 0.28 -6.94
C ASP A 295 16.73 1.69 -7.23
N LEU A 296 16.14 2.39 -8.21
CA LEU A 296 16.52 3.75 -8.58
C LEU A 296 15.43 4.77 -8.20
N PRO A 297 15.79 6.01 -7.84
CA PRO A 297 14.82 7.08 -7.62
C PRO A 297 13.98 7.35 -8.89
N ILE A 298 12.86 8.04 -8.74
CA ILE A 298 11.89 8.39 -9.81
C ILE A 298 11.04 7.20 -10.27
N VAL A 299 11.64 6.01 -10.42
CA VAL A 299 10.95 4.79 -10.89
C VAL A 299 10.87 3.70 -9.81
N GLY A 300 11.42 3.96 -8.63
CA GLY A 300 11.39 3.07 -7.46
C GLY A 300 10.25 3.36 -6.50
N GLY A 301 10.16 2.55 -5.46
CA GLY A 301 9.25 2.77 -4.33
C GLY A 301 9.69 3.94 -3.43
N SER A 302 8.86 4.25 -2.43
CA SER A 302 9.12 5.35 -1.49
C SER A 302 10.22 5.08 -0.47
N ILE A 303 10.55 3.81 -0.21
CA ILE A 303 11.57 3.40 0.77
C ILE A 303 12.68 2.63 0.05
N LEU A 304 13.74 3.34 -0.36
CA LEU A 304 14.91 2.73 -0.99
C LEU A 304 16.02 2.38 0.02
N THR A 305 15.90 2.87 1.26
CA THR A 305 16.91 2.72 2.31
C THR A 305 16.81 1.41 3.09
N HIS A 306 15.74 0.64 2.89
CA HIS A 306 15.53 -0.64 3.53
C HIS A 306 15.06 -1.66 2.51
N ASP A 307 15.84 -2.72 2.30
CA ASP A 307 15.54 -3.77 1.30
C ASP A 307 14.26 -4.52 1.68
N HIS A 308 13.32 -4.56 0.73
CA HIS A 308 12.00 -5.16 0.95
C HIS A 308 11.33 -5.52 -0.37
N PHE A 309 10.42 -6.47 -0.30
CA PHE A 309 9.54 -6.95 -1.36
C PHE A 309 8.08 -6.73 -0.95
N GLN A 310 7.19 -6.68 -1.93
CA GLN A 310 5.75 -6.66 -1.71
C GLN A 310 5.10 -7.84 -2.40
N GLY A 311 4.14 -8.45 -1.75
CA GLY A 311 3.45 -9.64 -2.23
C GLY A 311 2.03 -9.74 -1.70
N GLY A 312 1.39 -10.87 -1.94
CA GLY A 312 0.05 -11.17 -1.44
C GLY A 312 -0.75 -12.08 -2.38
N LYS A 313 -2.03 -12.25 -2.04
CA LYS A 313 -2.97 -13.14 -2.73
C LYS A 313 -3.92 -12.30 -3.58
N HIS A 314 -3.43 -11.88 -4.75
CA HIS A 314 -4.21 -11.09 -5.71
C HIS A 314 -3.80 -11.40 -7.14
N THR A 315 -4.75 -11.34 -8.07
CA THR A 315 -4.53 -11.56 -9.50
C THR A 315 -4.71 -10.25 -10.25
N PHE A 316 -3.61 -9.61 -10.61
CA PHE A 316 -3.62 -8.31 -11.28
C PHE A 316 -3.91 -8.40 -12.78
N ALA A 317 -4.25 -7.25 -13.38
CA ALA A 317 -4.52 -7.14 -14.81
C ALA A 317 -3.35 -7.60 -15.68
N ILE A 318 -2.11 -7.25 -15.32
CA ILE A 318 -0.89 -7.67 -16.04
C ILE A 318 -0.78 -9.20 -16.18
N GLU A 319 -1.27 -9.96 -15.19
CA GLU A 319 -1.23 -11.42 -15.23
C GLU A 319 -2.12 -12.01 -16.33
N LYS A 320 -3.25 -11.35 -16.58
CA LYS A 320 -4.24 -11.74 -17.59
C LYS A 320 -3.95 -11.13 -18.96
N ALA A 321 -3.00 -10.19 -19.03
CA ALA A 321 -2.66 -9.49 -20.26
C ALA A 321 -2.17 -10.47 -21.34
N PRO A 322 -2.61 -10.33 -22.60
CA PRO A 322 -2.27 -11.26 -23.67
C PRO A 322 -0.78 -11.19 -24.04
N THR A 323 -0.25 -12.30 -24.51
CA THR A 323 1.09 -12.40 -25.10
C THR A 323 1.07 -11.79 -26.50
N GLU A 324 2.00 -10.86 -26.78
CA GLU A 324 2.17 -10.26 -28.10
C GLU A 324 3.10 -11.09 -29.00
N ALA A 325 4.19 -11.58 -28.43
CA ALA A 325 5.17 -12.41 -29.13
C ALA A 325 5.85 -13.39 -28.18
N VAL A 326 6.29 -14.53 -28.74
CA VAL A 326 6.96 -15.61 -28.02
C VAL A 326 8.34 -15.84 -28.62
N PHE A 327 9.32 -16.14 -27.76
CA PHE A 327 10.71 -16.38 -28.13
C PHE A 327 11.27 -17.59 -27.39
N ALA A 328 12.27 -18.24 -28.01
CA ALA A 328 13.07 -19.31 -27.41
C ALA A 328 14.54 -18.96 -27.43
N HIS A 329 15.32 -19.57 -26.55
CA HIS A 329 16.76 -19.41 -26.48
C HIS A 329 17.46 -20.80 -26.41
N ALA A 330 18.52 -20.99 -27.18
CA ALA A 330 19.18 -22.29 -27.24
C ALA A 330 19.85 -22.69 -25.90
N GLN A 331 20.32 -21.72 -25.14
CA GLN A 331 20.95 -21.93 -23.83
C GLN A 331 19.91 -22.17 -22.72
N TYR A 332 18.65 -21.71 -22.89
CA TYR A 332 17.58 -21.81 -21.91
C TYR A 332 16.38 -22.57 -22.53
N PRO A 333 16.52 -23.87 -22.87
CA PRO A 333 15.48 -24.59 -23.60
C PRO A 333 14.20 -24.85 -22.82
N SER A 334 14.25 -24.81 -21.49
CA SER A 334 13.06 -24.97 -20.63
C SER A 334 12.35 -23.63 -20.34
N VAL A 335 12.93 -22.49 -20.76
CA VAL A 335 12.38 -21.16 -20.50
C VAL A 335 11.77 -20.57 -21.77
N LYS A 336 10.53 -20.16 -21.67
CA LYS A 336 9.82 -19.38 -22.68
C LYS A 336 9.88 -17.90 -22.32
N LEU A 337 10.33 -17.04 -23.25
CA LEU A 337 10.22 -15.59 -23.14
C LEU A 337 9.00 -15.12 -23.91
N SER A 338 8.21 -14.23 -23.32
CA SER A 338 7.08 -13.58 -23.97
C SER A 338 7.17 -12.07 -23.78
N ILE A 339 6.83 -11.29 -24.82
CA ILE A 339 6.49 -9.89 -24.69
C ILE A 339 5.00 -9.83 -24.33
N VAL A 340 4.67 -9.17 -23.23
CA VAL A 340 3.29 -9.00 -22.76
C VAL A 340 2.70 -7.75 -23.42
N ARG A 341 1.47 -7.83 -23.93
CA ARG A 341 0.72 -6.66 -24.41
C ARG A 341 0.23 -5.85 -23.22
N TRP A 342 1.03 -4.88 -22.83
CA TRP A 342 0.83 -4.03 -21.67
C TRP A 342 1.27 -2.59 -21.97
N PRO A 343 0.72 -1.55 -21.31
CA PRO A 343 1.16 -0.17 -21.54
C PRO A 343 2.63 0.06 -21.23
N MET A 344 3.18 -0.71 -20.28
CA MET A 344 4.60 -0.72 -19.95
C MET A 344 5.33 -1.87 -20.64
N SER A 345 6.66 -1.83 -20.65
CA SER A 345 7.50 -2.81 -21.36
C SER A 345 7.78 -4.02 -20.47
N VAL A 346 7.09 -5.12 -20.71
CA VAL A 346 7.13 -6.33 -19.88
C VAL A 346 7.70 -7.51 -20.65
N ILE A 347 8.79 -8.08 -20.14
CA ILE A 347 9.32 -9.39 -20.54
C ILE A 347 8.82 -10.40 -19.50
N ARG A 348 8.10 -11.42 -19.95
CA ARG A 348 7.64 -12.54 -19.13
C ARG A 348 8.43 -13.78 -19.44
N LEU A 349 9.06 -14.34 -18.41
CA LEU A 349 9.73 -15.64 -18.48
C LEU A 349 8.84 -16.68 -17.80
N THR A 350 8.67 -17.83 -18.44
CA THR A 350 7.90 -18.96 -17.89
C THR A 350 8.72 -20.24 -18.03
N GLY A 351 8.86 -20.99 -16.94
CA GLY A 351 9.61 -22.24 -16.93
C GLY A 351 9.39 -23.04 -15.64
N SER A 352 9.64 -24.34 -15.69
CA SER A 352 9.57 -25.23 -14.52
C SER A 352 10.92 -25.37 -13.81
N ASP A 353 12.03 -25.15 -14.51
CA ASP A 353 13.37 -25.17 -13.94
C ASP A 353 13.74 -23.79 -13.38
N GLN A 354 13.82 -23.71 -12.06
CA GLN A 354 14.10 -22.46 -11.35
C GLN A 354 15.49 -21.91 -11.64
N ALA A 355 16.49 -22.81 -11.75
CA ALA A 355 17.87 -22.41 -11.97
C ALA A 355 18.06 -21.82 -13.37
N GLU A 356 17.50 -22.47 -14.40
CA GLU A 356 17.54 -21.97 -15.76
C GLU A 356 16.77 -20.67 -15.93
N LEU A 357 15.59 -20.54 -15.28
CA LEU A 357 14.81 -19.31 -15.27
C LEU A 357 15.56 -18.15 -14.60
N LEU A 358 16.27 -18.42 -13.49
CA LEU A 358 17.08 -17.43 -12.78
C LEU A 358 18.25 -16.93 -13.64
N GLU A 359 18.98 -17.85 -14.32
CA GLU A 359 20.08 -17.47 -15.21
C GLU A 359 19.59 -16.63 -16.39
N ALA A 360 18.48 -17.02 -17.03
CA ALA A 360 17.88 -16.25 -18.12
C ALA A 360 17.44 -14.84 -17.67
N ALA A 361 16.81 -14.74 -16.51
CA ALA A 361 16.35 -13.46 -15.96
C ALA A 361 17.53 -12.54 -15.59
N ASP A 362 18.60 -13.11 -15.02
CA ASP A 362 19.81 -12.37 -14.66
C ASP A 362 20.52 -11.84 -15.90
N GLU A 363 20.69 -12.65 -16.95
CA GLU A 363 21.29 -12.23 -18.22
C GLU A 363 20.51 -11.07 -18.86
N ILE A 364 19.18 -11.16 -18.89
CA ILE A 364 18.33 -10.09 -19.40
C ILE A 364 18.53 -8.81 -18.58
N TYR A 365 18.54 -8.91 -17.25
CA TYR A 365 18.71 -7.75 -16.39
C TYR A 365 20.10 -7.13 -16.50
N GLU A 366 21.18 -7.94 -16.48
CA GLU A 366 22.56 -7.44 -16.62
C GLU A 366 22.79 -6.77 -17.97
N THR A 367 22.23 -7.33 -19.04
CA THR A 367 22.27 -6.71 -20.38
C THR A 367 21.49 -5.40 -20.38
N TRP A 368 20.28 -5.37 -19.78
CA TRP A 368 19.48 -4.14 -19.69
C TRP A 368 20.20 -3.00 -18.99
N LYS A 369 20.95 -3.27 -17.93
CA LYS A 369 21.72 -2.24 -17.20
C LYS A 369 22.69 -1.46 -18.07
N THR A 370 23.12 -2.02 -19.20
CA THR A 370 24.11 -1.42 -20.10
C THR A 370 23.58 -1.11 -21.50
N TYR A 371 22.34 -1.50 -21.81
CA TYR A 371 21.73 -1.31 -23.13
C TYR A 371 21.21 0.12 -23.32
N SER A 372 21.58 0.73 -24.45
CA SER A 372 21.04 2.03 -24.90
C SER A 372 20.47 1.90 -26.31
N ASP A 373 19.40 2.61 -26.60
CA ASP A 373 18.82 2.80 -27.94
C ASP A 373 18.37 4.26 -28.09
N ASP A 374 19.25 5.08 -28.68
CA ASP A 374 19.03 6.53 -28.82
C ASP A 374 17.80 6.85 -29.68
N ARG A 375 17.37 5.92 -30.55
CA ARG A 375 16.19 6.08 -31.42
C ARG A 375 14.87 6.20 -30.66
N VAL A 376 14.87 5.72 -29.42
CA VAL A 376 13.70 5.74 -28.51
C VAL A 376 14.07 6.31 -27.15
N GLU A 377 15.07 7.20 -27.12
CA GLU A 377 15.55 7.93 -25.96
C GLU A 377 16.00 7.09 -24.75
N ILE A 378 16.33 5.82 -24.95
CA ILE A 378 16.82 4.94 -23.89
C ILE A 378 18.35 5.10 -23.78
N LEU A 379 18.82 5.68 -22.69
CA LEU A 379 20.23 5.71 -22.31
C LEU A 379 20.41 4.92 -21.02
N ALA A 380 21.34 3.96 -21.04
CA ALA A 380 21.67 3.14 -19.87
C ALA A 380 22.32 3.94 -18.74
N SER A 381 23.05 4.99 -19.11
CA SER A 381 23.73 5.89 -18.17
C SER A 381 24.00 7.25 -18.80
N SER A 382 24.18 8.26 -17.96
CA SER A 382 24.67 9.59 -18.34
C SER A 382 25.76 10.05 -17.39
N GLU A 383 26.48 11.09 -17.79
CA GLU A 383 27.46 11.76 -16.92
C GLU A 383 26.77 12.91 -16.16
N GLN A 384 26.82 12.88 -14.84
CA GLN A 384 26.30 13.95 -13.98
C GLN A 384 27.37 14.32 -12.95
N ASN A 385 27.77 15.60 -12.93
CA ASN A 385 28.80 16.12 -12.03
C ASN A 385 30.12 15.31 -12.07
N GLY A 386 30.53 14.83 -13.24
CA GLY A 386 31.74 14.03 -13.43
C GLY A 386 31.62 12.55 -12.97
N ALA A 387 30.43 12.10 -12.61
CA ALA A 387 30.16 10.70 -12.25
C ALA A 387 29.19 10.04 -13.24
N LYS A 388 29.46 8.78 -13.57
CA LYS A 388 28.55 7.96 -14.39
C LYS A 388 27.36 7.52 -13.54
N VAL A 389 26.16 7.97 -13.92
CA VAL A 389 24.89 7.64 -13.26
C VAL A 389 24.12 6.63 -14.11
N ARG A 390 23.72 5.51 -13.51
CA ARG A 390 22.91 4.47 -14.16
C ARG A 390 21.43 4.90 -14.21
N HIS A 391 20.76 4.57 -15.32
CA HIS A 391 19.35 4.87 -15.54
C HIS A 391 18.46 3.63 -15.67
N ASN A 392 18.98 2.56 -16.27
CA ASN A 392 18.24 1.33 -16.48
C ASN A 392 18.15 0.48 -15.22
N THR A 393 16.93 0.02 -14.92
CA THR A 393 16.62 -0.93 -13.85
C THR A 393 15.36 -1.70 -14.23
N VAL A 394 14.88 -2.59 -13.36
CA VAL A 394 13.64 -3.37 -13.58
C VAL A 394 12.75 -3.35 -12.33
N THR A 395 11.49 -3.71 -12.54
CA THR A 395 10.56 -4.10 -11.48
C THR A 395 10.26 -5.59 -11.68
N PRO A 396 10.91 -6.52 -10.95
CA PRO A 396 10.69 -7.95 -11.10
C PRO A 396 9.51 -8.41 -10.26
N ILE A 397 8.69 -9.33 -10.83
CA ILE A 397 7.51 -9.91 -10.18
C ILE A 397 7.51 -11.39 -10.43
N VAL A 398 7.38 -12.20 -9.38
CA VAL A 398 7.37 -13.67 -9.47
C VAL A 398 6.08 -14.23 -8.89
N ARG A 399 5.54 -15.27 -9.55
CA ARG A 399 4.40 -16.06 -9.07
C ARG A 399 4.45 -17.48 -9.61
N ARG A 400 3.62 -18.34 -9.03
CA ARG A 400 3.39 -19.69 -9.55
C ARG A 400 2.11 -19.71 -10.36
N ARG A 401 2.17 -20.34 -11.55
CA ARG A 401 1.00 -20.56 -12.39
C ARG A 401 1.09 -21.94 -13.01
N ASP A 402 0.03 -22.75 -12.85
CA ASP A 402 -0.08 -24.12 -13.41
C ASP A 402 1.14 -24.99 -13.11
N GLY A 403 1.73 -24.84 -11.93
CA GLY A 403 2.92 -25.57 -11.49
C GLY A 403 4.25 -25.02 -11.98
N ALA A 404 4.28 -24.06 -12.91
CA ALA A 404 5.48 -23.39 -13.39
C ALA A 404 5.75 -22.07 -12.63
N TYR A 405 6.99 -21.58 -12.73
CA TYR A 405 7.31 -20.19 -12.36
C TYR A 405 6.95 -19.26 -13.51
N GLU A 406 6.42 -18.10 -13.16
CA GLU A 406 6.21 -16.98 -14.05
C GLU A 406 6.90 -15.75 -13.45
N LEU A 407 7.88 -15.20 -14.19
CA LEU A 407 8.67 -14.05 -13.76
C LEU A 407 8.52 -12.94 -14.79
N ASP A 408 7.94 -11.82 -14.37
CA ASP A 408 7.84 -10.60 -15.17
C ASP A 408 9.00 -9.67 -14.84
N LEU A 409 9.74 -9.24 -15.85
CA LEU A 409 10.71 -8.16 -15.77
C LEU A 409 10.11 -6.92 -16.45
N VAL A 410 9.63 -5.96 -15.65
CA VAL A 410 9.16 -4.70 -16.19
C VAL A 410 10.34 -3.75 -16.31
N LEU A 411 10.68 -3.37 -17.54
CA LEU A 411 11.84 -2.54 -17.83
C LEU A 411 11.56 -1.09 -17.39
N ARG A 412 12.52 -0.48 -16.68
CA ARG A 412 12.42 0.89 -16.15
C ARG A 412 13.65 1.70 -16.53
N ASN A 413 13.47 3.02 -16.63
CA ASN A 413 14.55 3.96 -16.83
C ASN A 413 14.21 5.29 -16.13
N ASN A 414 15.13 5.83 -15.32
CA ASN A 414 14.89 7.02 -14.52
C ASN A 414 15.49 8.32 -15.10
N ARG A 415 15.82 8.30 -16.39
CA ARG A 415 16.42 9.47 -17.05
C ARG A 415 15.47 10.66 -17.05
N THR A 416 16.03 11.84 -16.88
CA THR A 416 15.35 13.14 -16.98
C THR A 416 15.91 13.95 -18.13
N ASN A 417 15.16 14.93 -18.61
CA ASN A 417 15.62 15.98 -19.53
C ASN A 417 14.95 17.30 -19.17
N GLU A 418 15.22 18.38 -19.92
CA GLU A 418 14.64 19.71 -19.68
C GLU A 418 13.11 19.72 -19.83
N GLN A 419 12.56 18.94 -20.75
CA GLN A 419 11.13 18.82 -20.97
C GLN A 419 10.43 18.00 -19.87
N HIS A 420 11.11 16.96 -19.36
CA HIS A 420 10.62 16.04 -18.35
C HIS A 420 11.58 15.97 -17.15
N PRO A 421 11.66 17.02 -16.32
CA PRO A 421 12.57 17.07 -15.18
C PRO A 421 12.20 16.09 -14.06
N GLU A 422 10.93 15.62 -14.02
CA GLU A 422 10.45 14.58 -13.10
C GLU A 422 10.72 13.16 -13.61
N GLY A 423 11.09 13.00 -14.89
CA GLY A 423 11.38 11.72 -15.56
C GLY A 423 10.72 11.61 -16.92
N ILE A 424 11.49 11.13 -17.92
CA ILE A 424 10.96 10.86 -19.27
C ILE A 424 9.96 9.71 -19.24
N PHE A 425 10.26 8.69 -18.42
CA PHE A 425 9.46 7.47 -18.23
C PHE A 425 8.75 7.50 -16.87
N HIS A 426 8.01 8.57 -16.62
CA HIS A 426 7.31 8.91 -15.40
C HIS A 426 5.97 9.59 -15.76
N PRO A 427 4.95 9.63 -14.89
CA PRO A 427 3.74 10.41 -15.16
C PRO A 427 4.08 11.84 -15.57
N HIS A 428 3.60 12.28 -16.71
CA HIS A 428 3.83 13.64 -17.21
C HIS A 428 2.96 14.66 -16.47
N ARG A 429 3.31 15.95 -16.55
CA ARG A 429 2.71 17.03 -15.75
C ARG A 429 1.21 17.21 -15.91
N ASP A 430 0.69 16.95 -17.10
CA ASP A 430 -0.74 16.98 -17.42
C ASP A 430 -1.55 15.93 -16.65
N MET A 431 -0.90 14.85 -16.16
CA MET A 431 -1.49 13.81 -15.33
C MET A 431 -1.36 14.05 -13.83
N HIS A 432 -0.57 15.06 -13.40
CA HIS A 432 -0.25 15.29 -11.99
C HIS A 432 -1.46 15.66 -11.13
N HIS A 433 -2.53 16.15 -11.72
CA HIS A 433 -3.78 16.39 -11.00
C HIS A 433 -4.41 15.09 -10.45
N LEU A 434 -4.15 13.94 -11.08
CA LEU A 434 -4.56 12.61 -10.60
C LEU A 434 -3.43 11.87 -9.89
N LYS A 435 -2.26 11.76 -10.53
CA LYS A 435 -1.12 10.99 -10.02
C LYS A 435 0.20 11.66 -10.34
N LYS A 436 0.87 12.15 -9.32
CA LYS A 436 2.18 12.78 -9.41
C LYS A 436 3.32 11.87 -8.93
N GLU A 437 3.00 10.92 -8.07
CA GLU A 437 3.96 10.04 -7.43
C GLU A 437 4.51 9.02 -8.43
N ASN A 438 5.66 8.43 -8.10
CA ASN A 438 6.28 7.36 -8.86
C ASN A 438 5.31 6.18 -9.09
N ILE A 439 5.42 5.54 -10.25
CA ILE A 439 4.71 4.30 -10.55
C ILE A 439 5.52 3.15 -9.93
N GLY A 440 5.02 2.66 -8.79
CA GLY A 440 5.62 1.56 -8.04
C GLY A 440 5.13 0.18 -8.52
N LEU A 441 5.58 -0.86 -7.79
CA LEU A 441 5.27 -2.26 -8.11
C LEU A 441 3.79 -2.54 -8.34
N ILE A 442 2.93 -2.01 -7.48
CA ILE A 442 1.49 -2.28 -7.50
C ILE A 442 0.83 -1.64 -8.72
N GLU A 443 1.16 -0.38 -8.97
CA GLU A 443 0.64 0.35 -10.13
C GLU A 443 1.11 -0.28 -11.45
N VAL A 444 2.36 -0.72 -11.51
CA VAL A 444 2.90 -1.45 -12.67
C VAL A 444 2.04 -2.66 -13.04
N MET A 445 1.45 -3.33 -12.04
CA MET A 445 0.61 -4.51 -12.25
C MET A 445 -0.83 -4.20 -12.63
N GLY A 446 -1.23 -2.91 -12.64
CA GLY A 446 -2.54 -2.46 -13.10
C GLY A 446 -3.54 -2.13 -11.98
N LEU A 447 -3.06 -1.86 -10.76
CA LEU A 447 -3.87 -1.31 -9.67
C LEU A 447 -3.42 0.12 -9.36
N ALA A 448 -4.21 1.11 -9.77
CA ALA A 448 -3.99 2.50 -9.41
C ALA A 448 -4.23 2.72 -7.91
N ILE A 449 -3.22 3.20 -7.19
CA ILE A 449 -3.37 3.68 -5.83
C ILE A 449 -3.39 5.21 -5.88
N LEU A 450 -4.58 5.77 -5.78
CA LEU A 450 -4.81 7.20 -5.86
C LEU A 450 -4.89 7.83 -4.47
N PRO A 451 -4.42 9.09 -4.30
CA PRO A 451 -4.43 9.77 -3.00
C PRO A 451 -5.85 10.05 -2.51
N GLY A 452 -6.03 10.07 -1.18
CA GLY A 452 -7.32 10.25 -0.51
C GLY A 452 -8.06 11.54 -0.89
N ARG A 453 -7.31 12.65 -1.14
CA ARG A 453 -7.87 13.94 -1.59
C ARG A 453 -8.79 13.81 -2.82
N LEU A 454 -8.50 12.85 -3.71
CA LEU A 454 -9.29 12.64 -4.92
C LEU A 454 -10.73 12.19 -4.64
N LYS A 455 -11.04 11.70 -3.44
CA LYS A 455 -12.44 11.41 -3.08
C LYS A 455 -13.30 12.66 -3.24
N ASP A 456 -12.93 13.73 -2.55
CA ASP A 456 -13.72 14.97 -2.52
C ASP A 456 -13.56 15.79 -3.81
N GLU A 457 -12.36 15.76 -4.39
CA GLU A 457 -12.08 16.46 -5.66
C GLU A 457 -12.87 15.86 -6.82
N LEU A 458 -12.95 14.54 -6.96
CA LEU A 458 -13.76 13.90 -8.02
C LEU A 458 -15.27 14.05 -7.78
N GLU A 459 -15.74 14.10 -6.53
CA GLU A 459 -17.13 14.44 -6.22
C GLU A 459 -17.48 15.85 -6.72
N GLN A 460 -16.58 16.81 -6.60
CA GLN A 460 -16.78 18.14 -7.17
C GLN A 460 -16.82 18.12 -8.71
N VAL A 461 -15.99 17.30 -9.37
CA VAL A 461 -16.08 17.09 -10.83
C VAL A 461 -17.46 16.56 -11.22
N VAL A 462 -17.96 15.55 -10.51
CA VAL A 462 -19.31 14.99 -10.72
C VAL A 462 -20.38 16.08 -10.56
N ARG A 463 -20.30 16.92 -9.52
CA ARG A 463 -21.25 18.04 -9.32
C ARG A 463 -21.24 19.02 -10.49
N VAL A 464 -20.07 19.41 -10.98
CA VAL A 464 -19.96 20.32 -12.14
C VAL A 464 -20.61 19.71 -13.39
N LEU A 465 -20.36 18.44 -13.69
CA LEU A 465 -20.97 17.74 -14.81
C LEU A 465 -22.48 17.55 -14.63
N SER A 466 -22.98 17.63 -13.39
CA SER A 466 -24.42 17.58 -13.06
C SER A 466 -25.08 18.96 -13.01
N GLY A 467 -24.38 20.04 -13.39
CA GLY A 467 -24.95 21.39 -13.55
C GLY A 467 -24.61 22.39 -12.45
N ASP A 468 -23.74 22.04 -11.49
CA ASP A 468 -23.35 22.93 -10.39
C ASP A 468 -22.32 23.98 -10.86
N GLN A 469 -22.82 25.08 -11.40
CA GLN A 469 -22.01 26.20 -11.89
C GLN A 469 -21.32 27.00 -10.78
N GLU A 470 -21.83 26.93 -9.55
CA GLU A 470 -21.22 27.64 -8.42
C GLU A 470 -19.88 27.01 -8.05
N VAL A 471 -19.79 25.69 -8.02
CA VAL A 471 -18.54 24.95 -7.77
C VAL A 471 -17.50 25.24 -8.87
N LEU A 472 -17.91 25.25 -10.15
CA LEU A 472 -17.01 25.58 -11.26
C LEU A 472 -16.47 27.01 -11.12
N SER A 473 -17.36 27.99 -10.92
CA SER A 473 -16.97 29.40 -10.78
C SER A 473 -16.09 29.65 -9.58
N ALA A 474 -16.35 28.97 -8.44
CA ALA A 474 -15.49 29.05 -7.26
C ALA A 474 -14.07 28.52 -7.53
N ALA A 475 -13.97 27.42 -8.26
CA ALA A 475 -12.68 26.82 -8.62
C ALA A 475 -11.89 27.71 -9.60
N GLU A 476 -12.56 28.35 -10.58
CA GLU A 476 -11.93 29.28 -11.52
C GLU A 476 -11.40 30.55 -10.85
N GLN A 477 -12.08 31.03 -9.80
CA GLN A 477 -11.72 32.25 -9.07
C GLN A 477 -10.69 32.02 -7.94
N ASN A 478 -10.49 30.79 -7.50
CA ASN A 478 -9.64 30.48 -6.34
C ASN A 478 -8.62 29.38 -6.67
N ALA A 479 -7.35 29.78 -6.87
CA ALA A 479 -6.26 28.83 -7.14
C ALA A 479 -6.00 27.80 -6.02
N SER A 480 -6.48 28.05 -4.80
CA SER A 480 -6.40 27.11 -3.67
C SER A 480 -7.58 26.16 -3.58
N HIS A 481 -8.58 26.30 -4.44
CA HIS A 481 -9.72 25.38 -4.49
C HIS A 481 -9.28 23.99 -5.00
N GLY A 482 -9.70 22.91 -4.32
CA GLY A 482 -9.28 21.54 -4.69
C GLY A 482 -9.52 21.17 -6.14
N LEU A 483 -10.62 21.66 -6.74
CA LEU A 483 -10.94 21.44 -8.15
C LEU A 483 -10.04 22.24 -9.12
N ASN A 484 -9.35 23.30 -8.67
CA ASN A 484 -8.58 24.19 -9.55
C ASN A 484 -7.53 23.44 -10.41
N GLN A 485 -6.82 22.50 -9.80
CA GLN A 485 -5.83 21.67 -10.52
C GLN A 485 -6.44 20.77 -11.60
N HIS A 486 -7.74 20.52 -11.55
CA HIS A 486 -8.47 19.69 -12.51
C HIS A 486 -9.16 20.52 -13.62
N LEU A 487 -9.18 21.85 -13.56
CA LEU A 487 -9.95 22.70 -14.47
C LEU A 487 -9.74 22.40 -15.96
N PRO A 488 -8.50 22.23 -16.47
CA PRO A 488 -8.31 21.88 -17.88
C PRO A 488 -9.08 20.59 -18.25
N TRP A 489 -8.95 19.56 -17.43
CA TRP A 489 -9.64 18.29 -17.61
C TRP A 489 -11.17 18.42 -17.45
N VAL A 490 -11.65 19.22 -16.49
CA VAL A 490 -13.09 19.47 -16.29
C VAL A 490 -13.70 20.12 -17.54
N HIS A 491 -13.01 21.10 -18.16
CA HIS A 491 -13.47 21.70 -19.41
C HIS A 491 -13.49 20.70 -20.57
N GLU A 492 -12.52 19.80 -20.67
CA GLU A 492 -12.53 18.69 -21.63
C GLU A 492 -13.75 17.78 -21.41
N LEU A 493 -14.05 17.43 -20.17
CA LEU A 493 -15.21 16.60 -19.82
C LEU A 493 -16.53 17.30 -20.16
N ILE A 494 -16.67 18.58 -19.86
CA ILE A 494 -17.85 19.38 -20.23
C ILE A 494 -18.03 19.42 -21.76
N ALA A 495 -16.94 19.62 -22.51
CA ALA A 495 -16.98 19.61 -23.95
C ALA A 495 -17.38 18.24 -24.53
N LYS A 496 -16.96 17.14 -23.88
CA LYS A 496 -17.20 15.76 -24.32
C LYS A 496 -18.58 15.24 -23.92
N TYR A 497 -19.05 15.52 -22.71
CA TYR A 497 -20.24 14.90 -22.13
C TYR A 497 -21.37 15.90 -21.80
N GLY A 498 -21.07 17.21 -21.80
CA GLY A 498 -21.99 18.24 -21.32
C GLY A 498 -21.93 18.46 -19.80
N SER A 499 -22.78 19.36 -19.31
CA SER A 499 -22.86 19.76 -17.90
C SER A 499 -24.28 19.67 -17.31
N ASN A 500 -25.15 18.80 -17.84
CA ASN A 500 -26.50 18.56 -17.36
C ASN A 500 -26.77 17.05 -17.21
N LEU A 501 -25.79 16.31 -16.75
CA LEU A 501 -25.89 14.86 -16.53
C LEU A 501 -26.61 14.55 -15.22
N THR A 502 -27.18 13.33 -15.10
CA THR A 502 -27.54 12.85 -13.76
C THR A 502 -26.28 12.58 -12.95
N PRO A 503 -26.31 12.68 -11.61
CA PRO A 503 -25.14 12.38 -10.78
C PRO A 503 -24.53 10.99 -11.02
N GLU A 504 -25.38 9.99 -11.29
CA GLU A 504 -24.98 8.63 -11.59
C GLU A 504 -24.19 8.56 -12.92
N ALA A 505 -24.72 9.15 -14.00
CA ALA A 505 -24.05 9.19 -15.29
C ALA A 505 -22.74 10.01 -15.23
N ALA A 506 -22.75 11.14 -14.53
CA ALA A 506 -21.55 11.93 -14.31
C ALA A 506 -20.46 11.13 -13.57
N ASN A 507 -20.83 10.39 -12.54
CA ASN A 507 -19.90 9.54 -11.79
C ASN A 507 -19.33 8.41 -12.65
N GLU A 508 -20.14 7.75 -13.45
CA GLU A 508 -19.67 6.71 -14.39
C GLU A 508 -18.65 7.27 -15.40
N TYR A 509 -18.93 8.44 -15.98
CA TYR A 509 -17.99 9.07 -16.91
C TYR A 509 -16.69 9.50 -16.22
N VAL A 510 -16.77 10.07 -15.02
CA VAL A 510 -15.57 10.45 -14.25
C VAL A 510 -14.72 9.22 -13.92
N GLN A 511 -15.34 8.12 -13.47
CA GLN A 511 -14.62 6.87 -13.20
C GLN A 511 -13.97 6.29 -14.45
N HIS A 512 -14.67 6.30 -15.58
CA HIS A 512 -14.14 5.87 -16.88
C HIS A 512 -12.91 6.70 -17.28
N GLU A 513 -13.02 8.03 -17.22
CA GLU A 513 -11.94 8.93 -17.62
C GLU A 513 -10.71 8.86 -16.68
N VAL A 514 -10.92 8.65 -15.38
CA VAL A 514 -9.82 8.37 -14.44
C VAL A 514 -9.10 7.08 -14.83
N GLY A 515 -9.82 6.04 -15.20
CA GLY A 515 -9.25 4.77 -15.67
C GLY A 515 -8.46 4.93 -16.98
N ALA A 516 -9.00 5.69 -17.93
CA ALA A 516 -8.33 6.00 -19.20
C ALA A 516 -7.02 6.77 -18.96
N LYS A 517 -7.06 7.81 -18.12
CA LYS A 517 -5.86 8.60 -17.74
C LYS A 517 -4.83 7.75 -16.98
N PHE A 518 -5.25 6.82 -16.15
CA PHE A 518 -4.28 5.94 -15.48
C PHE A 518 -3.61 4.98 -16.48
N THR A 519 -4.33 4.50 -17.47
CA THR A 519 -3.74 3.68 -18.56
C THR A 519 -2.71 4.49 -19.35
N GLU A 520 -2.98 5.76 -19.60
CA GLU A 520 -2.04 6.70 -20.25
C GLU A 520 -0.81 6.94 -19.35
N ILE A 521 -0.99 7.10 -18.03
CA ILE A 521 0.09 7.22 -17.05
C ILE A 521 1.02 6.00 -17.09
N LEU A 522 0.47 4.78 -17.19
CA LEU A 522 1.29 3.57 -17.39
C LEU A 522 2.06 3.62 -18.71
N GLY A 523 1.45 4.14 -19.78
CA GLY A 523 2.10 4.39 -21.08
C GLY A 523 3.25 5.39 -20.97
N HIS A 524 3.08 6.48 -20.19
CA HIS A 524 4.18 7.42 -19.91
C HIS A 524 5.35 6.72 -19.20
N ALA A 525 5.07 5.81 -18.27
CA ALA A 525 6.09 5.07 -17.53
C ALA A 525 6.76 3.93 -18.36
N GLY A 526 6.17 3.52 -19.48
CA GLY A 526 6.73 2.50 -20.38
C GLY A 526 7.96 3.00 -21.13
N VAL A 527 9.05 2.22 -21.13
CA VAL A 527 10.30 2.59 -21.81
C VAL A 527 10.21 2.38 -23.32
N TYR A 528 9.60 1.29 -23.76
CA TYR A 528 9.21 1.07 -25.16
C TYR A 528 7.71 1.40 -25.30
N LYS A 529 7.40 2.45 -26.09
CA LYS A 529 6.02 2.85 -26.30
C LYS A 529 5.24 1.79 -27.11
N THR A 530 3.92 1.83 -27.04
CA THR A 530 3.05 0.86 -27.72
C THR A 530 2.86 1.15 -29.22
N ASP A 531 3.44 2.23 -29.73
CA ASP A 531 3.50 2.54 -31.16
C ASP A 531 4.47 1.64 -31.95
N THR A 532 4.47 1.77 -33.28
CA THR A 532 5.32 0.97 -34.17
C THR A 532 6.80 1.10 -33.84
N SER A 533 7.29 2.32 -33.59
CA SER A 533 8.70 2.59 -33.28
C SER A 533 9.15 1.95 -31.96
N GLY A 534 8.34 2.11 -30.93
CA GLY A 534 8.61 1.50 -29.63
C GLY A 534 8.58 -0.02 -29.68
N ARG A 535 7.62 -0.60 -30.41
CA ARG A 535 7.55 -2.06 -30.59
C ARG A 535 8.75 -2.62 -31.36
N GLU A 536 9.15 -1.98 -32.46
CA GLU A 536 10.37 -2.36 -33.17
C GLU A 536 11.61 -2.27 -32.30
N ALA A 537 11.71 -1.25 -31.44
CA ALA A 537 12.82 -1.10 -30.50
C ALA A 537 12.81 -2.20 -29.44
N PHE A 538 11.65 -2.59 -28.95
CA PHE A 538 11.52 -3.68 -27.99
C PHE A 538 11.97 -5.03 -28.62
N PHE A 539 11.54 -5.31 -29.83
CA PHE A 539 12.01 -6.49 -30.59
C PHE A 539 13.52 -6.45 -30.81
N ARG A 540 14.11 -5.28 -31.11
CA ARG A 540 15.58 -5.15 -31.25
C ARG A 540 16.30 -5.51 -29.96
N TYR A 541 15.79 -5.08 -28.80
CA TYR A 541 16.35 -5.45 -27.51
C TYR A 541 16.29 -6.96 -27.27
N VAL A 542 15.16 -7.60 -27.49
CA VAL A 542 15.01 -9.06 -27.30
C VAL A 542 15.91 -9.83 -28.28
N ASN A 543 16.03 -9.38 -29.53
CA ASN A 543 16.97 -9.99 -30.51
C ASN A 543 18.44 -9.79 -30.11
N HIS A 544 18.78 -8.65 -29.48
CA HIS A 544 20.13 -8.40 -28.95
C HIS A 544 20.52 -9.40 -27.86
N LEU A 545 19.57 -9.95 -27.15
CA LEU A 545 19.71 -11.03 -26.16
C LEU A 545 19.76 -12.42 -26.78
N ASN A 546 19.83 -12.55 -28.13
CA ASN A 546 19.82 -13.82 -28.87
C ASN A 546 18.57 -14.69 -28.69
N TRP A 547 17.46 -14.12 -28.20
CA TRP A 547 16.16 -14.78 -28.19
C TRP A 547 15.54 -14.77 -29.58
N VAL A 548 15.15 -15.95 -30.08
CA VAL A 548 14.63 -16.14 -31.44
C VAL A 548 13.11 -16.24 -31.39
N LYS A 549 12.42 -15.40 -32.16
CA LYS A 549 10.97 -15.40 -32.27
C LYS A 549 10.46 -16.74 -32.80
N GLN A 550 9.43 -17.30 -32.15
CA GLN A 550 8.72 -18.51 -32.54
C GLN A 550 7.51 -18.23 -33.40
#